data_0532aae7af7376c8e0f0b26da2102423
#
_entry.id   0532aae7af7376c8e0f0b26da2102423
#
_cell.length_a   1.000
_cell.length_b   1.000
_cell.length_c   1.000
_cell.angle_alpha   90.00
_cell.angle_beta   90.00
_cell.angle_gamma   90.00
#
_symmetry.space_group_name_H-M   'P 1'
#
loop_
_entity.id
_entity.type
_entity.pdbx_description
1 polymer ?
#
loop_
_entity_poly.entity_id
_entity_poly.type
_entity_poly.pdbx_seq_one_letter_code
_entity_poly.pdbx_strand_id
1 'polypeptide(L)'
;MLNRYIIILLLNIFSFSLSQSIIVEDKVLDIGMGKTHVLQLMQEYLDYESFNKENNDFWLQNDRHIIGSIGFIDGELDYVTTELDNQLDYLDSIHLFNTLFSAIKNTFGPNYKGEIKLELKELKDENLEKLEINLFSDDGKSVRINRNNINLDITQAAKKL
;
A
#
# COMPACT_ATOMS: atom_id res chain seq x y z
N MET A 1 9.76 -19.29 42.49
CA MET A 1 9.23 -19.77 41.20
C MET A 1 8.17 -18.80 40.57
N LEU A 2 7.44 -18.05 41.36
CA LEU A 2 6.38 -17.13 40.89
C LEU A 2 6.90 -16.00 39.96
N ASN A 3 8.10 -15.47 40.23
CA ASN A 3 8.68 -14.36 39.47
C ASN A 3 9.03 -14.67 37.99
N ARG A 4 9.30 -15.92 37.66
CA ARG A 4 9.64 -16.31 36.28
C ARG A 4 8.42 -16.31 35.35
N TYR A 5 7.26 -16.68 35.85
CA TYR A 5 6.02 -16.71 35.06
C TYR A 5 5.45 -15.31 34.83
N ILE A 6 5.67 -14.36 35.73
CA ILE A 6 5.27 -12.98 35.58
C ILE A 6 6.08 -12.29 34.48
N ILE A 7 7.40 -12.58 34.37
CA ILE A 7 8.24 -12.03 33.32
C ILE A 7 7.86 -12.56 31.94
N ILE A 8 7.52 -13.86 31.84
CA ILE A 8 7.04 -14.47 30.57
C ILE A 8 5.68 -13.91 30.16
N LEU A 9 4.78 -13.65 31.12
CA LEU A 9 3.48 -13.03 30.84
C LEU A 9 3.63 -11.59 30.38
N LEU A 10 4.53 -10.80 30.99
CA LEU A 10 4.82 -9.42 30.59
C LEU A 10 5.48 -9.33 29.21
N LEU A 11 6.33 -10.27 28.84
CA LEU A 11 6.95 -10.31 27.51
C LEU A 11 5.94 -10.59 26.38
N ASN A 12 4.85 -11.31 26.68
CA ASN A 12 3.79 -11.54 25.68
C ASN A 12 2.83 -10.37 25.50
N ILE A 13 2.78 -9.41 26.43
CA ILE A 13 1.92 -8.24 26.32
C ILE A 13 2.58 -7.14 25.44
N PHE A 14 3.89 -7.20 25.20
CA PHE A 14 4.64 -6.23 24.42
C PHE A 14 4.91 -6.65 22.96
N SER A 15 4.22 -7.65 22.44
CA SER A 15 4.13 -7.85 21.00
C SER A 15 3.20 -6.78 20.43
N PHE A 16 3.60 -5.51 20.49
CA PHE A 16 3.05 -4.50 19.62
C PHE A 16 3.49 -4.89 18.20
N SER A 17 2.66 -5.63 17.50
CA SER A 17 2.77 -5.64 16.05
C SER A 17 2.61 -4.17 15.64
N LEU A 18 3.66 -3.59 15.10
CA LEU A 18 3.58 -2.31 14.41
C LEU A 18 2.56 -2.52 13.28
N SER A 19 1.33 -2.10 13.53
CA SER A 19 0.29 -2.17 12.52
C SER A 19 0.74 -1.30 11.37
N GLN A 20 0.77 -1.89 10.17
CA GLN A 20 1.08 -1.16 8.95
C GLN A 20 -0.17 -0.41 8.56
N SER A 21 -0.04 0.90 8.45
CA SER A 21 -1.14 1.79 8.09
C SER A 21 -0.96 2.33 6.68
N ILE A 22 -2.04 2.49 5.97
CA ILE A 22 -2.10 3.23 4.72
C ILE A 22 -3.27 4.20 4.76
N ILE A 23 -3.07 5.38 4.19
CA ILE A 23 -4.13 6.39 4.08
C ILE A 23 -4.78 6.23 2.72
N VAL A 24 -6.09 6.05 2.71
CA VAL A 24 -6.93 6.04 1.51
C VAL A 24 -7.90 7.21 1.62
N GLU A 25 -7.74 8.21 0.78
CA GLU A 25 -8.44 9.48 0.89
C GLU A 25 -8.26 10.11 2.29
N ASP A 26 -9.33 10.21 3.05
CA ASP A 26 -9.34 10.75 4.41
C ASP A 26 -9.36 9.66 5.51
N LYS A 27 -9.30 8.38 5.13
CA LYS A 27 -9.38 7.22 6.04
C LYS A 27 -8.00 6.60 6.27
N VAL A 28 -7.76 6.18 7.49
CA VAL A 28 -6.56 5.41 7.86
C VAL A 28 -6.96 3.95 8.01
N LEU A 29 -6.32 3.08 7.26
CA LEU A 29 -6.51 1.63 7.32
C LEU A 29 -5.27 0.97 7.88
N ASP A 30 -5.45 0.17 8.92
CA ASP A 30 -4.39 -0.63 9.53
C ASP A 30 -4.52 -2.09 9.08
N ILE A 31 -3.44 -2.69 8.62
CA ILE A 31 -3.40 -4.12 8.28
C ILE A 31 -3.74 -4.94 9.52
N GLY A 32 -4.64 -5.92 9.37
CA GLY A 32 -5.20 -6.71 10.47
C GLY A 32 -6.51 -6.17 11.04
N MET A 33 -7.01 -5.02 10.57
CA MET A 33 -8.36 -4.56 10.94
C MET A 33 -9.42 -5.58 10.53
N GLY A 34 -10.44 -5.77 11.40
CA GLY A 34 -11.58 -6.66 11.08
C GLY A 34 -12.38 -6.17 9.87
N LYS A 35 -12.73 -7.11 8.96
CA LYS A 35 -13.44 -6.83 7.69
C LYS A 35 -14.66 -5.94 7.87
N THR A 36 -15.52 -6.24 8.84
CA THR A 36 -16.75 -5.46 9.06
C THR A 36 -16.44 -3.99 9.36
N HIS A 37 -15.41 -3.73 10.17
CA HIS A 37 -15.00 -2.37 10.51
C HIS A 37 -14.44 -1.63 9.28
N VAL A 38 -13.59 -2.29 8.50
CA VAL A 38 -13.03 -1.71 7.26
C VAL A 38 -14.14 -1.38 6.26
N LEU A 39 -15.08 -2.30 6.02
CA LEU A 39 -16.18 -2.07 5.11
C LEU A 39 -17.09 -0.92 5.56
N GLN A 40 -17.30 -0.77 6.87
CA GLN A 40 -18.05 0.36 7.43
C GLN A 40 -17.28 1.68 7.25
N LEU A 41 -15.97 1.68 7.49
CA LEU A 41 -15.13 2.86 7.37
C LEU A 41 -15.04 3.35 5.92
N MET A 42 -14.96 2.40 4.98
CA MET A 42 -14.77 2.66 3.55
C MET A 42 -16.07 2.68 2.74
N GLN A 43 -17.24 2.62 3.38
CA GLN A 43 -18.55 2.42 2.71
C GLN A 43 -18.83 3.38 1.55
N GLU A 44 -18.31 4.62 1.62
CA GLU A 44 -18.49 5.66 0.59
C GLU A 44 -17.58 5.46 -0.64
N TYR A 45 -16.52 4.67 -0.49
CA TYR A 45 -15.54 4.40 -1.55
C TYR A 45 -15.63 2.98 -2.10
N LEU A 46 -16.48 2.10 -1.52
CA LEU A 46 -16.58 0.71 -1.95
C LEU A 46 -17.35 0.57 -3.25
N ASP A 47 -16.71 -0.03 -4.24
CA ASP A 47 -17.40 -0.58 -5.39
C ASP A 47 -17.91 -2.00 -5.07
N TYR A 48 -19.15 -2.11 -4.64
CA TYR A 48 -19.76 -3.41 -4.28
C TYR A 48 -19.93 -4.36 -5.47
N GLU A 49 -20.00 -3.84 -6.69
CA GLU A 49 -20.11 -4.65 -7.89
C GLU A 49 -18.79 -5.33 -8.25
N SER A 50 -17.68 -4.75 -7.78
CA SER A 50 -16.32 -5.27 -8.00
C SER A 50 -15.95 -6.44 -7.11
N PHE A 51 -16.81 -6.84 -6.15
CA PHE A 51 -16.48 -7.88 -5.18
C PHE A 51 -16.05 -9.20 -5.84
N ASN A 52 -14.79 -9.55 -5.66
CA ASN A 52 -14.24 -10.83 -6.10
C ASN A 52 -14.27 -11.84 -4.95
N LYS A 53 -15.09 -12.89 -5.13
CA LYS A 53 -15.25 -13.94 -4.11
C LYS A 53 -14.01 -14.83 -3.93
N GLU A 54 -13.22 -15.01 -4.98
CA GLU A 54 -12.03 -15.87 -4.92
C GLU A 54 -10.92 -15.22 -4.10
N ASN A 55 -10.71 -13.92 -4.33
CA ASN A 55 -9.68 -13.15 -3.64
C ASN A 55 -10.20 -12.46 -2.37
N ASN A 56 -11.52 -12.43 -2.17
CA ASN A 56 -12.18 -11.72 -1.07
C ASN A 56 -11.76 -10.25 -1.02
N ASP A 57 -11.77 -9.59 -2.17
CA ASP A 57 -11.33 -8.20 -2.34
C ASP A 57 -12.40 -7.30 -2.97
N PHE A 58 -12.20 -5.99 -2.82
CA PHE A 58 -13.02 -4.93 -3.37
C PHE A 58 -12.13 -3.87 -4.01
N TRP A 59 -12.60 -3.29 -5.09
CA TRP A 59 -12.06 -2.06 -5.60
C TRP A 59 -12.63 -0.88 -4.81
N LEU A 60 -11.81 0.15 -4.69
CA LEU A 60 -12.18 1.43 -4.11
C LEU A 60 -12.26 2.46 -5.23
N GLN A 61 -13.32 3.27 -5.21
CA GLN A 61 -13.52 4.30 -6.22
C GLN A 61 -14.02 5.61 -5.58
N ASN A 62 -13.62 6.72 -6.18
CA ASN A 62 -14.11 8.05 -5.88
C ASN A 62 -14.50 8.72 -7.20
N ASP A 63 -15.73 9.24 -7.30
CA ASP A 63 -16.27 9.88 -8.52
C ASP A 63 -16.01 9.10 -9.82
N ARG A 64 -16.17 7.78 -9.80
CA ARG A 64 -15.93 6.82 -10.89
C ARG A 64 -14.44 6.59 -11.26
N HIS A 65 -13.52 7.12 -10.50
CA HIS A 65 -12.09 6.82 -10.63
C HIS A 65 -11.73 5.74 -9.62
N ILE A 66 -10.99 4.73 -10.06
CA ILE A 66 -10.44 3.72 -9.17
C ILE A 66 -9.32 4.40 -8.37
N ILE A 67 -9.44 4.35 -7.04
CA ILE A 67 -8.47 4.94 -6.11
C ILE A 67 -7.64 3.87 -5.38
N GLY A 68 -7.97 2.60 -5.56
CA GLY A 68 -7.23 1.50 -4.97
C GLY A 68 -8.04 0.22 -4.84
N SER A 69 -7.57 -0.68 -3.98
CA SER A 69 -8.27 -1.93 -3.63
C SER A 69 -7.93 -2.36 -2.20
N ILE A 70 -8.82 -3.16 -1.60
CA ILE A 70 -8.64 -3.78 -0.29
C ILE A 70 -8.96 -5.27 -0.38
N GLY A 71 -8.17 -6.10 0.28
CA GLY A 71 -8.38 -7.53 0.33
C GLY A 71 -8.29 -8.09 1.74
N PHE A 72 -8.99 -9.22 1.98
CA PHE A 72 -9.17 -9.80 3.30
C PHE A 72 -8.80 -11.27 3.33
N ILE A 73 -8.10 -11.69 4.39
CA ILE A 73 -7.83 -13.08 4.73
C ILE A 73 -8.34 -13.33 6.14
N ASP A 74 -9.05 -14.43 6.37
CA ASP A 74 -9.58 -14.85 7.67
C ASP A 74 -10.43 -13.78 8.40
N GLY A 75 -11.08 -12.89 7.63
CA GLY A 75 -11.91 -11.82 8.17
C GLY A 75 -11.14 -10.57 8.63
N GLU A 76 -9.86 -10.50 8.35
CA GLU A 76 -8.98 -9.37 8.62
C GLU A 76 -8.44 -8.76 7.33
N LEU A 77 -8.16 -7.45 7.36
CA LEU A 77 -7.54 -6.73 6.26
C LEU A 77 -6.10 -7.25 6.03
N ASP A 78 -5.88 -7.86 4.87
CA ASP A 78 -4.58 -8.42 4.50
C ASP A 78 -3.74 -7.46 3.68
N TYR A 79 -4.39 -6.74 2.76
CA TYR A 79 -3.71 -5.73 1.94
C TYR A 79 -4.58 -4.53 1.63
N VAL A 80 -3.92 -3.42 1.40
CA VAL A 80 -4.49 -2.17 0.89
C VAL A 80 -3.59 -1.67 -0.22
N THR A 81 -4.18 -1.26 -1.33
CA THR A 81 -3.49 -0.52 -2.39
C THR A 81 -4.14 0.83 -2.57
N THR A 82 -3.36 1.84 -2.90
CA THR A 82 -3.86 3.14 -3.36
C THR A 82 -3.19 3.49 -4.67
N GLU A 83 -3.97 4.04 -5.58
CA GLU A 83 -3.45 4.61 -6.81
C GLU A 83 -3.30 6.11 -6.62
N LEU A 84 -2.08 6.59 -6.72
CA LEU A 84 -1.79 8.00 -6.77
C LEU A 84 -1.65 8.36 -8.26
N ASP A 85 -2.79 8.65 -8.90
CA ASP A 85 -2.80 9.09 -10.28
C ASP A 85 -2.25 10.52 -10.37
N ASN A 86 -0.95 10.61 -10.58
CA ASN A 86 -0.31 11.83 -11.02
C ASN A 86 -0.09 11.73 -12.53
N GLN A 87 -1.13 11.98 -13.30
CA GLN A 87 -1.01 12.20 -14.75
C GLN A 87 -0.20 13.48 -14.98
N LEU A 88 1.10 13.32 -15.09
CA LEU A 88 1.98 14.41 -15.45
C LEU A 88 2.27 14.26 -16.93
N ASP A 89 1.75 15.17 -17.73
CA ASP A 89 1.81 15.16 -19.20
C ASP A 89 3.24 15.13 -19.75
N TYR A 90 4.22 15.57 -18.98
CA TYR A 90 5.65 15.50 -19.35
C TYR A 90 6.53 15.54 -18.12
N LEU A 91 7.37 14.52 -17.93
CA LEU A 91 8.34 14.46 -16.86
C LEU A 91 9.76 14.46 -17.39
N ASP A 92 10.48 15.52 -17.09
CA ASP A 92 11.92 15.48 -17.11
C ASP A 92 12.46 14.62 -15.93
N SER A 93 13.73 14.30 -15.96
CA SER A 93 14.34 13.46 -14.93
C SER A 93 14.24 14.05 -13.53
N ILE A 94 14.19 15.38 -13.39
CA ILE A 94 14.10 16.08 -12.11
C ILE A 94 12.72 15.86 -11.48
N HIS A 95 11.65 15.97 -12.26
CA HIS A 95 10.29 15.70 -11.80
C HIS A 95 10.12 14.25 -11.38
N LEU A 96 10.68 13.30 -12.15
CA LEU A 96 10.65 11.88 -11.78
C LEU A 96 11.32 11.64 -10.43
N PHE A 97 12.52 12.20 -10.20
CA PHE A 97 13.22 12.07 -8.91
C PHE A 97 12.44 12.71 -7.76
N ASN A 98 11.91 13.91 -7.94
CA ASN A 98 11.12 14.59 -6.92
C ASN A 98 9.88 13.78 -6.55
N THR A 99 9.20 13.21 -7.55
CA THR A 99 8.03 12.35 -7.36
C THR A 99 8.40 11.06 -6.62
N LEU A 100 9.51 10.42 -6.99
CA LEU A 100 10.03 9.24 -6.32
C LEU A 100 10.34 9.54 -4.85
N PHE A 101 11.05 10.63 -4.55
CA PHE A 101 11.36 11.02 -3.18
C PHE A 101 10.10 11.36 -2.37
N SER A 102 9.13 12.00 -2.98
CA SER A 102 7.85 12.29 -2.35
C SER A 102 7.07 11.01 -2.03
N ALA A 103 7.03 10.07 -2.97
CA ALA A 103 6.39 8.77 -2.77
C ALA A 103 7.08 7.98 -1.63
N ILE A 104 8.42 7.94 -1.62
CA ILE A 104 9.19 7.31 -0.55
C ILE A 104 8.87 7.95 0.81
N LYS A 105 8.94 9.27 0.88
CA LYS A 105 8.66 10.01 2.12
C LYS A 105 7.24 9.78 2.63
N ASN A 106 6.26 9.78 1.74
CA ASN A 106 4.85 9.62 2.11
C ASN A 106 4.52 8.18 2.53
N THR A 107 5.12 7.20 1.87
CA THR A 107 4.85 5.77 2.14
C THR A 107 5.59 5.26 3.37
N PHE A 108 6.89 5.57 3.47
CA PHE A 108 7.73 5.03 4.54
C PHE A 108 7.88 6.00 5.72
N GLY A 109 7.62 7.29 5.49
CA GLY A 109 7.75 8.34 6.50
C GLY A 109 9.19 8.81 6.73
N PRO A 110 9.37 10.01 7.34
CA PRO A 110 10.69 10.64 7.50
C PRO A 110 11.60 9.93 8.51
N ASN A 111 11.03 9.08 9.38
CA ASN A 111 11.74 8.37 10.43
C ASN A 111 11.87 6.87 10.15
N TYR A 112 11.61 6.43 8.92
CA TYR A 112 11.76 5.04 8.55
C TYR A 112 13.20 4.57 8.75
N LYS A 113 13.38 3.43 9.42
CA LYS A 113 14.69 2.87 9.76
C LYS A 113 14.96 1.49 9.16
N GLY A 114 13.98 0.95 8.42
CA GLY A 114 14.10 -0.34 7.77
C GLY A 114 14.87 -0.28 6.45
N GLU A 115 15.03 -1.43 5.82
CA GLU A 115 15.62 -1.52 4.48
C GLU A 115 14.55 -1.30 3.41
N ILE A 116 14.90 -0.56 2.37
CA ILE A 116 14.09 -0.38 1.17
C ILE A 116 14.85 -1.03 0.02
N LYS A 117 14.28 -2.07 -0.58
CA LYS A 117 14.78 -2.65 -1.82
C LYS A 117 14.19 -1.91 -3.01
N LEU A 118 15.04 -1.56 -3.96
CA LEU A 118 14.65 -0.96 -5.23
C LEU A 118 14.89 -1.98 -6.34
N GLU A 119 13.84 -2.28 -7.09
CA GLU A 119 13.91 -3.10 -8.29
C GLU A 119 13.51 -2.26 -9.51
N LEU A 120 14.34 -2.29 -10.53
CA LEU A 120 14.07 -1.66 -11.82
C LEU A 120 13.75 -2.75 -12.83
N LYS A 121 12.63 -2.63 -13.51
CA LYS A 121 12.24 -3.50 -14.62
C LYS A 121 11.98 -2.67 -15.86
N GLU A 122 12.72 -2.95 -16.90
CA GLU A 122 12.43 -2.46 -18.23
C GLU A 122 11.48 -3.46 -18.90
N LEU A 123 10.26 -3.02 -19.16
CA LEU A 123 9.26 -3.83 -19.87
C LEU A 123 9.24 -3.36 -21.31
N LYS A 124 9.67 -4.25 -22.21
CA LYS A 124 9.58 -4.01 -23.67
C LYS A 124 8.30 -4.66 -24.18
N ASP A 125 7.33 -3.83 -24.52
CA ASP A 125 6.18 -4.25 -25.32
C ASP A 125 6.37 -3.72 -26.74
N GLU A 126 5.76 -4.36 -27.74
CA GLU A 126 6.05 -4.16 -29.18
C GLU A 126 6.09 -2.70 -29.66
N ASN A 127 5.53 -1.74 -28.90
CA ASN A 127 5.50 -0.31 -29.23
C ASN A 127 5.70 0.65 -28.04
N LEU A 128 5.98 0.18 -26.83
CA LEU A 128 6.06 1.01 -25.64
C LEU A 128 7.25 0.60 -24.77
N GLU A 129 8.17 1.51 -24.56
CA GLU A 129 9.16 1.39 -23.48
C GLU A 129 8.46 1.77 -22.15
N LYS A 130 8.35 0.81 -21.25
CA LYS A 130 7.81 1.01 -19.92
C LYS A 130 8.91 0.80 -18.89
N LEU A 131 9.10 1.75 -18.01
CA LEU A 131 9.96 1.60 -16.85
C LEU A 131 9.08 1.37 -15.63
N GLU A 132 9.25 0.22 -14.97
CA GLU A 132 8.64 -0.07 -13.69
C GLU A 132 9.71 0.01 -12.59
N ILE A 133 9.45 0.84 -11.59
CA ILE A 133 10.28 0.97 -10.39
C ILE A 133 9.47 0.43 -9.22
N ASN A 134 9.95 -0.61 -8.59
CA ASN A 134 9.34 -1.17 -7.39
C ASN A 134 10.23 -0.89 -6.19
N LEU A 135 9.62 -0.35 -5.14
CA LEU A 135 10.24 -0.17 -3.84
C LEU A 135 9.52 -1.06 -2.85
N PHE A 136 10.28 -1.85 -2.10
CA PHE A 136 9.75 -2.75 -1.08
C PHE A 136 10.46 -2.48 0.24
N SER A 137 9.71 -2.48 1.31
CA SER A 137 10.28 -2.44 2.66
C SER A 137 10.14 -3.78 3.36
N ASP A 138 10.97 -3.98 4.37
CA ASP A 138 10.95 -5.15 5.24
C ASP A 138 9.69 -5.24 6.13
N ASP A 139 8.94 -4.13 6.26
CA ASP A 139 7.68 -4.08 6.98
C ASP A 139 6.43 -4.24 6.10
N GLY A 140 6.59 -4.71 4.85
CA GLY A 140 5.48 -5.01 3.94
C GLY A 140 4.87 -3.84 3.18
N LYS A 141 5.44 -2.63 3.28
CA LYS A 141 5.04 -1.51 2.45
C LYS A 141 5.73 -1.57 1.10
N SER A 142 5.03 -1.15 0.07
CA SER A 142 5.59 -1.05 -1.27
C SER A 142 5.09 0.18 -2.02
N VAL A 143 5.91 0.64 -2.94
CA VAL A 143 5.54 1.66 -3.93
C VAL A 143 5.89 1.12 -5.29
N ARG A 144 4.94 1.15 -6.20
CA ARG A 144 5.15 0.86 -7.61
C ARG A 144 5.01 2.15 -8.40
N ILE A 145 5.98 2.43 -9.24
CA ILE A 145 5.99 3.56 -10.14
C ILE A 145 6.08 3.02 -11.55
N ASN A 146 5.06 3.24 -12.35
CA ASN A 146 5.04 2.89 -13.76
C ASN A 146 5.24 4.15 -14.58
N ARG A 147 6.24 4.17 -15.43
CA ARG A 147 6.47 5.21 -16.41
C ARG A 147 6.23 4.66 -17.81
N ASN A 148 5.19 5.11 -18.44
CA ASN A 148 5.00 5.00 -19.88
C ASN A 148 5.59 6.25 -20.53
N ASN A 149 5.78 6.22 -21.85
CA ASN A 149 6.30 7.38 -22.61
C ASN A 149 5.49 8.68 -22.38
N ILE A 150 4.28 8.58 -21.82
CA ILE A 150 3.31 9.68 -21.70
C ILE A 150 2.88 9.89 -20.24
N ASN A 151 2.77 8.85 -19.40
CA ASN A 151 2.18 8.93 -18.08
C ASN A 151 3.11 8.35 -16.99
N LEU A 152 2.97 8.89 -15.79
CA LEU A 152 3.57 8.35 -14.57
C LEU A 152 2.47 7.92 -13.62
N ASP A 153 2.38 6.63 -13.34
CA ASP A 153 1.46 6.07 -12.36
C ASP A 153 2.23 5.67 -11.11
N ILE A 154 1.72 6.07 -9.96
CA ILE A 154 2.30 5.68 -8.67
C ILE A 154 1.24 4.95 -7.87
N THR A 155 1.56 3.74 -7.47
CA THR A 155 0.73 2.93 -6.57
C THR A 155 1.50 2.68 -5.29
N GLN A 156 0.88 2.91 -4.15
CA GLN A 156 1.41 2.49 -2.86
C GLN A 156 0.57 1.37 -2.29
N ALA A 157 1.20 0.46 -1.58
CA ALA A 157 0.52 -0.66 -0.95
C ALA A 157 1.10 -0.99 0.42
N ALA A 158 0.25 -1.50 1.30
CA ALA A 158 0.65 -2.17 2.52
C ALA A 158 0.01 -3.55 2.56
N LYS A 159 0.78 -4.57 2.94
CA LYS A 159 0.34 -5.96 2.99
C LYS A 159 0.84 -6.63 4.27
N LYS A 160 0.02 -7.49 4.85
CA LYS A 160 0.43 -8.35 5.97
C LYS A 160 1.54 -9.30 5.52
N LEU A 161 2.64 -9.36 6.28
CA LEU A 161 3.75 -10.28 6.07
C LEU A 161 3.45 -11.66 6.65
#